data_92e43a8ccbda74ee8df0cbcb86670301
#
_entry.id   92e43a8ccbda74ee8df0cbcb86670301
#
_cell.length_a   1.000
_cell.length_b   1.000
_cell.length_c   1.000
_cell.angle_alpha   90.00
_cell.angle_beta   90.00
_cell.angle_gamma   90.00
#
_symmetry.space_group_name_H-M   'P 1'
#
loop_
_entity.id
_entity.type
_entity.pdbx_description
1 polymer ?
#
loop_
_entity_poly.entity_id
_entity_poly.type
_entity_poly.pdbx_seq_one_letter_code
_entity_poly.pdbx_strand_id
1 'polypeptide(L)'
;MEEKKFPMGGCLPEEKDIRDYKLKAGVVSEAALPEEFVFGVNVPVKNQGAVNSCVAHAMSSILETHLGDVESDDKTLSTNFIYGTQKLLHGHTGEGMYLRDACATALKYGDMVYDDCPGNIEVPDCYESAEAALNVPSKTEKAYNYRINRYFSCNSPAEIKYAIYNYGPVLAALNWSYSFYVDDEGILRTDDEKPEYCGGHAIMVIGWTKDGFLCQNSWGEDWGLNGKFILPYTMSFTEARGIEDYDNRLDEEDDPIKEPLLVATLKIVYMIINKILNFFKGRGQTK
;
A
#
# COMPACT_ATOMS: atom_id res chain seq x y z
N MET A 1 -18.31 26.55 14.86
CA MET A 1 -18.04 25.47 13.89
C MET A 1 -17.39 24.37 14.72
N GLU A 2 -17.96 23.19 14.79
CA GLU A 2 -17.28 22.05 15.41
C GLU A 2 -16.03 21.76 14.58
N GLU A 3 -14.87 21.75 15.23
CA GLU A 3 -13.62 21.31 14.58
C GLU A 3 -13.81 19.87 14.14
N LYS A 4 -13.73 19.62 12.84
CA LYS A 4 -13.68 18.25 12.30
C LYS A 4 -12.43 17.58 12.86
N LYS A 5 -12.57 16.76 13.87
CA LYS A 5 -11.47 15.88 14.33
C LYS A 5 -11.32 14.73 13.36
N PHE A 6 -10.20 14.71 12.66
CA PHE A 6 -9.84 13.59 11.80
C PHE A 6 -9.35 12.41 12.66
N PRO A 7 -9.59 11.15 12.25
CA PRO A 7 -9.15 9.99 13.00
C PRO A 7 -7.62 9.92 12.99
N MET A 8 -7.05 9.74 14.16
CA MET A 8 -5.62 9.63 14.40
C MET A 8 -5.31 8.29 15.03
N GLY A 9 -4.16 7.69 14.67
CA GLY A 9 -3.77 6.39 15.19
C GLY A 9 -4.07 5.22 14.23
N GLY A 10 -4.42 5.51 12.98
CA GLY A 10 -4.65 4.48 11.96
C GLY A 10 -3.38 3.80 11.47
N CYS A 11 -2.20 4.37 11.69
CA CYS A 11 -0.94 3.72 11.45
C CYS A 11 -0.37 3.18 12.76
N LEU A 12 -0.26 1.85 12.86
CA LEU A 12 0.28 1.16 14.02
C LEU A 12 1.81 1.15 13.95
N PRO A 13 2.52 1.40 15.08
CA PRO A 13 3.97 1.40 15.11
C PRO A 13 4.53 -0.02 14.92
N GLU A 14 5.50 -0.18 14.03
CA GLU A 14 6.17 -1.46 13.78
C GLU A 14 7.50 -1.56 14.51
N GLU A 15 7.82 -2.79 14.95
CA GLU A 15 9.20 -3.13 15.31
C GLU A 15 10.03 -3.34 14.05
N LYS A 16 11.29 -2.89 14.09
CA LYS A 16 12.22 -3.12 12.97
C LYS A 16 12.45 -4.63 12.79
N ASP A 17 12.16 -5.13 11.60
CA ASP A 17 12.43 -6.52 11.24
C ASP A 17 13.73 -6.60 10.42
N ILE A 18 14.63 -7.51 10.83
CA ILE A 18 15.89 -7.73 10.11
C ILE A 18 15.66 -8.28 8.70
N ARG A 19 14.49 -8.85 8.44
CA ARG A 19 14.09 -9.39 7.13
C ARG A 19 13.60 -8.30 6.17
N ASP A 20 13.31 -7.08 6.66
CA ASP A 20 12.92 -5.98 5.78
C ASP A 20 14.01 -5.73 4.76
N TYR A 21 13.64 -5.80 3.48
CA TYR A 21 14.54 -5.44 2.40
C TYR A 21 14.98 -3.99 2.60
N LYS A 22 16.28 -3.77 2.54
CA LYS A 22 16.86 -2.43 2.61
C LYS A 22 17.32 -2.02 1.22
N LEU A 23 17.13 -0.77 0.89
CA LEU A 23 17.79 -0.21 -0.28
C LEU A 23 19.31 -0.39 -0.09
N LYS A 24 20.01 -0.93 -1.10
CA LYS A 24 21.47 -1.18 -0.97
C LYS A 24 22.17 0.11 -0.68
N ALA A 25 22.80 0.21 0.50
CA ALA A 25 23.67 1.33 0.85
C ALA A 25 24.75 1.51 -0.24
N GLY A 26 24.91 2.74 -0.74
CA GLY A 26 25.88 3.06 -1.80
C GLY A 26 25.30 3.31 -3.19
N VAL A 27 24.00 3.04 -3.41
CA VAL A 27 23.33 3.32 -4.70
C VAL A 27 22.79 4.76 -4.75
N VAL A 28 22.58 5.39 -3.59
CA VAL A 28 21.93 6.70 -3.50
C VAL A 28 22.97 7.81 -3.46
N SER A 29 23.22 8.44 -4.61
CA SER A 29 23.90 9.74 -4.65
C SER A 29 22.84 10.83 -4.80
N GLU A 30 22.65 11.64 -3.75
CA GLU A 30 21.76 12.82 -3.84
C GLU A 30 22.17 13.78 -4.95
N ALA A 31 23.47 13.83 -5.29
CA ALA A 31 23.98 14.67 -6.38
C ALA A 31 23.42 14.29 -7.78
N ALA A 32 22.82 13.13 -7.93
CA ALA A 32 22.21 12.68 -9.18
C ALA A 32 20.69 12.97 -9.25
N LEU A 33 20.08 13.42 -8.17
CA LEU A 33 18.65 13.75 -8.13
C LEU A 33 18.43 15.24 -8.41
N PRO A 34 17.29 15.63 -9.05
CA PRO A 34 16.94 17.03 -9.22
C PRO A 34 16.68 17.70 -7.86
N GLU A 35 16.81 19.03 -7.82
CA GLU A 35 16.55 19.80 -6.60
C GLU A 35 15.11 19.67 -6.13
N GLU A 36 14.17 19.59 -7.07
CA GLU A 36 12.73 19.40 -6.84
C GLU A 36 12.20 18.35 -7.81
N PHE A 37 11.24 17.55 -7.36
CA PHE A 37 10.63 16.52 -8.19
C PHE A 37 9.22 16.20 -7.70
N VAL A 38 8.29 16.01 -8.62
CA VAL A 38 6.94 15.51 -8.34
C VAL A 38 6.66 14.36 -9.28
N PHE A 39 6.23 13.24 -8.77
CA PHE A 39 5.82 12.11 -9.58
C PHE A 39 4.60 12.49 -10.44
N GLY A 40 4.68 12.23 -11.74
CA GLY A 40 3.82 12.85 -12.75
C GLY A 40 2.39 12.32 -12.84
N VAL A 41 2.02 11.31 -12.04
CA VAL A 41 0.65 10.74 -12.08
C VAL A 41 -0.21 11.40 -11.01
N ASN A 42 -1.36 11.94 -11.41
CA ASN A 42 -2.32 12.52 -10.50
C ASN A 42 -3.45 11.51 -10.23
N VAL A 43 -3.60 11.11 -8.97
CA VAL A 43 -4.71 10.26 -8.52
C VAL A 43 -5.65 11.05 -7.60
N PRO A 44 -6.95 10.75 -7.60
CA PRO A 44 -7.92 11.43 -6.74
C PRO A 44 -7.53 11.36 -5.26
N VAL A 45 -7.76 12.45 -4.54
CA VAL A 45 -7.56 12.47 -3.09
C VAL A 45 -8.70 11.74 -2.41
N LYS A 46 -8.38 10.66 -1.74
CA LYS A 46 -9.35 9.85 -1.00
C LYS A 46 -9.75 10.52 0.32
N ASN A 47 -10.88 10.07 0.88
CA ASN A 47 -11.35 10.52 2.19
C ASN A 47 -11.70 9.31 3.07
N GLN A 48 -10.89 9.06 4.10
CA GLN A 48 -11.08 7.97 5.05
C GLN A 48 -12.23 8.18 6.06
N GLY A 49 -12.83 9.38 6.06
CA GLY A 49 -13.91 9.73 7.00
C GLY A 49 -13.45 9.62 8.46
N ALA A 50 -14.22 8.89 9.29
CA ALA A 50 -13.94 8.71 10.71
C ALA A 50 -13.18 7.41 11.03
N VAL A 51 -12.74 6.63 10.03
CA VAL A 51 -12.12 5.32 10.23
C VAL A 51 -10.61 5.41 10.23
N ASN A 52 -9.95 4.69 11.12
CA ASN A 52 -8.49 4.61 11.23
C ASN A 52 -7.86 3.72 10.12
N SER A 53 -8.07 4.09 8.86
CA SER A 53 -7.70 3.34 7.65
C SER A 53 -6.71 4.07 6.74
N CYS A 54 -5.97 5.05 7.29
CA CYS A 54 -5.03 5.87 6.51
C CYS A 54 -4.01 5.04 5.71
N VAL A 55 -3.52 3.93 6.27
CA VAL A 55 -2.56 3.05 5.60
C VAL A 55 -3.17 2.41 4.35
N ALA A 56 -4.41 1.92 4.43
CA ALA A 56 -5.10 1.34 3.28
C ALA A 56 -5.38 2.38 2.20
N HIS A 57 -5.78 3.60 2.60
CA HIS A 57 -6.00 4.71 1.66
C HIS A 57 -4.72 5.11 0.94
N ALA A 58 -3.62 5.28 1.68
CA ALA A 58 -2.33 5.61 1.08
C ALA A 58 -1.82 4.50 0.15
N MET A 59 -1.97 3.22 0.54
CA MET A 59 -1.56 2.09 -0.31
C MET A 59 -2.38 2.01 -1.59
N SER A 60 -3.72 2.07 -1.50
CA SER A 60 -4.58 2.04 -2.70
C SER A 60 -4.28 3.22 -3.63
N SER A 61 -4.02 4.43 -3.09
CA SER A 61 -3.60 5.57 -3.91
C SER A 61 -2.25 5.35 -4.59
N ILE A 62 -1.28 4.72 -3.92
CA ILE A 62 0.01 4.36 -4.53
C ILE A 62 -0.21 3.38 -5.68
N LEU A 63 -1.00 2.33 -5.47
CA LEU A 63 -1.29 1.36 -6.52
C LEU A 63 -2.01 1.99 -7.71
N GLU A 64 -2.90 2.96 -7.49
CA GLU A 64 -3.52 3.73 -8.56
C GLU A 64 -2.51 4.54 -9.38
N THR A 65 -1.45 5.11 -8.76
CA THR A 65 -0.42 5.84 -9.50
C THR A 65 0.36 4.96 -10.48
N HIS A 66 0.50 3.69 -10.17
CA HIS A 66 1.18 2.73 -11.05
C HIS A 66 0.33 2.31 -12.26
N LEU A 67 -0.98 2.54 -12.22
CA LEU A 67 -1.87 2.28 -13.35
C LEU A 67 -1.79 3.35 -14.45
N GLY A 68 -1.07 4.44 -14.18
CA GLY A 68 -0.99 5.60 -15.06
C GLY A 68 -2.20 6.52 -14.93
N ASP A 69 -2.29 7.51 -15.83
CA ASP A 69 -3.40 8.46 -15.83
C ASP A 69 -4.74 7.72 -15.98
N VAL A 70 -5.49 7.74 -14.90
CA VAL A 70 -6.78 7.07 -14.80
C VAL A 70 -7.85 8.09 -15.17
N GLU A 71 -8.22 8.13 -16.43
CA GLU A 71 -9.30 9.02 -16.94
C GLU A 71 -10.71 8.54 -16.59
N SER A 72 -10.88 7.36 -16.00
CA SER A 72 -12.20 6.78 -15.74
C SER A 72 -12.38 6.35 -14.30
N ASP A 73 -13.60 6.56 -13.78
CA ASP A 73 -14.07 6.07 -12.47
C ASP A 73 -13.92 4.53 -12.32
N ASP A 74 -13.78 3.81 -13.42
CA ASP A 74 -13.69 2.34 -13.48
C ASP A 74 -12.39 1.77 -12.88
N LYS A 75 -11.42 2.63 -12.52
CA LYS A 75 -10.11 2.19 -12.02
C LYS A 75 -9.84 2.59 -10.56
N THR A 76 -10.81 3.13 -9.84
CA THR A 76 -10.66 3.38 -8.40
C THR A 76 -10.48 2.06 -7.66
N LEU A 77 -9.36 1.92 -6.96
CA LEU A 77 -9.06 0.73 -6.18
C LEU A 77 -9.73 0.77 -4.81
N SER A 78 -9.99 -0.42 -4.27
CA SER A 78 -10.79 -0.61 -3.07
C SER A 78 -9.94 -0.55 -1.80
N THR A 79 -9.96 0.59 -1.12
CA THR A 79 -9.36 0.69 0.22
C THR A 79 -9.96 -0.33 1.20
N ASN A 80 -11.22 -0.71 1.00
CA ASN A 80 -11.89 -1.74 1.79
C ASN A 80 -11.25 -3.12 1.60
N PHE A 81 -10.83 -3.46 0.38
CA PHE A 81 -10.13 -4.72 0.10
C PHE A 81 -8.78 -4.77 0.81
N ILE A 82 -7.95 -3.74 0.69
CA ILE A 82 -6.64 -3.67 1.37
C ILE A 82 -6.82 -3.76 2.89
N TYR A 83 -7.75 -2.98 3.46
CA TYR A 83 -7.96 -2.91 4.89
C TYR A 83 -8.51 -4.23 5.46
N GLY A 84 -9.52 -4.81 4.83
CA GLY A 84 -10.15 -6.05 5.26
C GLY A 84 -9.26 -7.27 5.06
N THR A 85 -8.60 -7.39 3.91
CA THR A 85 -7.71 -8.51 3.58
C THR A 85 -6.51 -8.57 4.53
N GLN A 86 -5.91 -7.41 4.84
CA GLN A 86 -4.82 -7.35 5.81
C GLN A 86 -5.26 -7.91 7.17
N LYS A 87 -6.45 -7.53 7.63
CA LYS A 87 -6.99 -8.01 8.90
C LYS A 87 -7.24 -9.52 8.91
N LEU A 88 -7.80 -10.05 7.84
CA LEU A 88 -8.01 -11.50 7.66
C LEU A 88 -6.70 -12.27 7.70
N LEU A 89 -5.65 -11.75 7.06
CA LEU A 89 -4.36 -12.42 6.95
C LEU A 89 -3.56 -12.44 8.26
N HIS A 90 -3.61 -11.35 9.01
CA HIS A 90 -2.78 -11.14 10.19
C HIS A 90 -3.56 -11.27 11.50
N GLY A 91 -4.88 -11.52 11.43
CA GLY A 91 -5.74 -11.73 12.60
C GLY A 91 -5.87 -10.48 13.51
N HIS A 92 -5.57 -9.30 12.98
CA HIS A 92 -5.68 -8.06 13.72
C HIS A 92 -7.12 -7.58 13.75
N THR A 93 -7.76 -7.60 14.91
CA THR A 93 -9.20 -7.29 15.08
C THR A 93 -9.50 -5.84 15.43
N GLY A 94 -8.48 -5.06 15.82
CA GLY A 94 -8.62 -3.65 16.17
C GLY A 94 -8.62 -2.72 14.95
N GLU A 95 -8.86 -1.45 15.17
CA GLU A 95 -8.64 -0.42 14.16
C GLU A 95 -7.15 -0.22 13.85
N GLY A 96 -6.87 0.41 12.72
CA GLY A 96 -5.50 0.68 12.28
C GLY A 96 -4.87 -0.48 11.51
N MET A 97 -3.66 -0.25 11.03
CA MET A 97 -2.94 -1.13 10.12
C MET A 97 -1.44 -0.86 10.21
N TYR A 98 -0.61 -1.88 10.02
CA TYR A 98 0.83 -1.74 9.86
C TYR A 98 1.20 -1.46 8.39
N LEU A 99 2.23 -0.66 8.15
CA LEU A 99 2.70 -0.39 6.79
C LEU A 99 3.16 -1.68 6.08
N ARG A 100 3.88 -2.53 6.80
CA ARG A 100 4.36 -3.83 6.29
C ARG A 100 3.23 -4.73 5.86
N ASP A 101 2.15 -4.78 6.63
CA ASP A 101 1.01 -5.64 6.33
C ASP A 101 0.25 -5.15 5.08
N ALA A 102 0.16 -3.84 4.87
CA ALA A 102 -0.36 -3.28 3.62
C ALA A 102 0.51 -3.68 2.42
N CYS A 103 1.83 -3.54 2.56
CA CYS A 103 2.77 -3.97 1.53
C CYS A 103 2.69 -5.47 1.26
N ALA A 104 2.60 -6.30 2.31
CA ALA A 104 2.46 -7.75 2.18
C ALA A 104 1.14 -8.16 1.50
N THR A 105 0.05 -7.44 1.79
CA THR A 105 -1.25 -7.62 1.12
C THR A 105 -1.15 -7.27 -0.36
N ALA A 106 -0.61 -6.08 -0.68
CA ALA A 106 -0.42 -5.64 -2.06
C ALA A 106 0.52 -6.57 -2.85
N LEU A 107 1.58 -7.08 -2.22
CA LEU A 107 2.50 -8.05 -2.83
C LEU A 107 1.82 -9.39 -3.14
N LYS A 108 0.98 -9.88 -2.25
CA LYS A 108 0.38 -11.22 -2.35
C LYS A 108 -0.88 -11.24 -3.19
N TYR A 109 -1.75 -10.24 -3.02
CA TYR A 109 -3.08 -10.23 -3.62
C TYR A 109 -3.29 -9.07 -4.57
N GLY A 110 -2.50 -8.01 -4.49
CA GLY A 110 -2.77 -6.75 -5.17
C GLY A 110 -3.86 -5.95 -4.48
N ASP A 111 -4.68 -5.28 -5.27
CA ASP A 111 -5.89 -4.60 -4.84
C ASP A 111 -7.04 -4.96 -5.79
N MET A 112 -8.28 -4.62 -5.43
CA MET A 112 -9.44 -4.83 -6.29
C MET A 112 -9.98 -3.48 -6.77
N VAL A 113 -10.60 -3.46 -7.94
CA VAL A 113 -11.42 -2.30 -8.31
C VAL A 113 -12.59 -2.17 -7.33
N TYR A 114 -13.01 -0.93 -7.08
CA TYR A 114 -14.05 -0.64 -6.08
C TYR A 114 -15.31 -1.47 -6.27
N ASP A 115 -15.78 -1.64 -7.52
CA ASP A 115 -16.99 -2.40 -7.83
C ASP A 115 -16.89 -3.89 -7.47
N ASP A 116 -15.71 -4.45 -7.45
CA ASP A 116 -15.49 -5.86 -7.08
C ASP A 116 -15.43 -6.08 -5.56
N CYS A 117 -15.08 -5.05 -4.78
CA CYS A 117 -15.10 -5.05 -3.31
C CYS A 117 -15.58 -3.70 -2.78
N PRO A 118 -16.84 -3.35 -3.02
CA PRO A 118 -17.43 -2.11 -2.50
C PRO A 118 -17.65 -2.20 -0.99
N GLY A 119 -17.88 -1.07 -0.37
CA GLY A 119 -18.36 -1.00 1.01
C GLY A 119 -17.63 0.01 1.87
N ASN A 120 -18.13 0.14 3.08
CA ASN A 120 -17.52 0.96 4.11
C ASN A 120 -16.31 0.24 4.69
N ILE A 121 -15.24 1.00 4.92
CA ILE A 121 -14.05 0.52 5.62
C ILE A 121 -14.23 0.42 7.12
N GLU A 122 -15.47 0.49 7.62
CA GLU A 122 -15.79 0.27 9.03
C GLU A 122 -15.62 -1.20 9.41
N VAL A 123 -15.01 -1.45 10.54
CA VAL A 123 -14.89 -2.78 11.13
C VAL A 123 -16.22 -3.08 11.85
N PRO A 124 -16.87 -4.24 11.65
CA PRO A 124 -16.38 -5.47 10.99
C PRO A 124 -16.67 -5.58 9.48
N ASP A 125 -17.46 -4.71 8.89
CA ASP A 125 -17.97 -4.86 7.51
C ASP A 125 -16.89 -5.07 6.46
N CYS A 126 -15.71 -4.47 6.66
CA CYS A 126 -14.58 -4.63 5.75
C CYS A 126 -14.06 -6.07 5.68
N TYR A 127 -14.17 -6.87 6.75
CA TYR A 127 -13.77 -8.28 6.74
C TYR A 127 -14.68 -9.11 5.86
N GLU A 128 -15.99 -8.95 6.06
CA GLU A 128 -17.00 -9.73 5.32
C GLU A 128 -16.91 -9.42 3.84
N SER A 129 -16.74 -8.14 3.49
CA SER A 129 -16.60 -7.72 2.09
C SER A 129 -15.31 -8.26 1.45
N ALA A 130 -14.17 -8.17 2.15
CA ALA A 130 -12.90 -8.67 1.64
C ALA A 130 -12.90 -10.21 1.54
N GLU A 131 -13.44 -10.91 2.53
CA GLU A 131 -13.56 -12.37 2.52
C GLU A 131 -14.48 -12.83 1.38
N ALA A 132 -15.63 -12.19 1.22
CA ALA A 132 -16.54 -12.48 0.13
C ALA A 132 -15.89 -12.27 -1.25
N ALA A 133 -15.12 -11.19 -1.41
CA ALA A 133 -14.41 -10.88 -2.65
C ALA A 133 -13.29 -11.90 -2.94
N LEU A 134 -12.50 -12.28 -1.92
CA LEU A 134 -11.43 -13.28 -2.05
C LEU A 134 -11.96 -14.67 -2.42
N ASN A 135 -13.18 -15.00 -2.02
CA ASN A 135 -13.83 -16.29 -2.35
C ASN A 135 -14.37 -16.33 -3.79
N VAL A 136 -14.24 -15.26 -4.58
CA VAL A 136 -14.61 -15.23 -6.01
C VAL A 136 -13.35 -15.29 -6.87
N PRO A 137 -13.01 -16.44 -7.48
CA PRO A 137 -11.75 -16.60 -8.22
C PRO A 137 -11.52 -15.56 -9.31
N SER A 138 -12.56 -15.19 -10.06
CA SER A 138 -12.42 -14.20 -11.13
C SER A 138 -12.09 -12.79 -10.63
N LYS A 139 -12.53 -12.43 -9.42
CA LYS A 139 -12.16 -11.15 -8.79
C LYS A 139 -10.73 -11.19 -8.29
N THR A 140 -10.33 -12.29 -7.66
CA THR A 140 -8.97 -12.49 -7.16
C THR A 140 -7.95 -12.50 -8.30
N GLU A 141 -8.26 -13.13 -9.43
CA GLU A 141 -7.42 -13.07 -10.65
C GLU A 141 -7.23 -11.64 -11.15
N LYS A 142 -8.30 -10.84 -11.18
CA LYS A 142 -8.19 -9.42 -11.57
C LYS A 142 -7.33 -8.63 -10.58
N ALA A 143 -7.49 -8.88 -9.27
CA ALA A 143 -6.71 -8.21 -8.24
C ALA A 143 -5.21 -8.43 -8.39
N TYR A 144 -4.78 -9.58 -8.91
CA TYR A 144 -3.37 -9.87 -9.17
C TYR A 144 -2.72 -8.92 -10.19
N ASN A 145 -3.50 -8.27 -11.05
CA ASN A 145 -2.97 -7.27 -11.99
C ASN A 145 -2.54 -5.97 -11.30
N TYR A 146 -2.91 -5.79 -10.03
CA TYR A 146 -2.59 -4.62 -9.22
C TYR A 146 -1.59 -4.96 -8.10
N ARG A 147 -0.81 -6.03 -8.25
CA ARG A 147 0.23 -6.39 -7.28
C ARG A 147 1.48 -5.55 -7.45
N ILE A 148 2.15 -5.34 -6.35
CA ILE A 148 3.52 -4.81 -6.37
C ILE A 148 4.52 -5.96 -6.56
N ASN A 149 5.68 -5.64 -7.15
CA ASN A 149 6.78 -6.60 -7.32
C ASN A 149 7.54 -6.79 -5.99
N ARG A 150 7.85 -5.70 -5.31
CA ARG A 150 8.51 -5.71 -4.00
C ARG A 150 8.32 -4.39 -3.26
N TYR A 151 8.66 -4.43 -1.99
CA TYR A 151 8.77 -3.23 -1.17
C TYR A 151 10.06 -3.27 -0.36
N PHE A 152 10.55 -2.12 0.08
CA PHE A 152 11.78 -1.98 0.85
C PHE A 152 11.72 -0.78 1.79
N SER A 153 12.48 -0.86 2.89
CA SER A 153 12.56 0.23 3.85
C SER A 153 13.42 1.38 3.33
N CYS A 154 12.93 2.61 3.48
CA CYS A 154 13.66 3.84 3.27
C CYS A 154 13.97 4.48 4.62
N ASN A 155 15.25 4.61 4.98
CA ASN A 155 15.69 5.01 6.32
C ASN A 155 16.28 6.42 6.35
N SER A 156 16.29 7.12 5.22
CA SER A 156 16.83 8.48 5.10
C SER A 156 16.05 9.29 4.06
N PRO A 157 16.08 10.63 4.13
CA PRO A 157 15.53 11.49 3.09
C PRO A 157 16.04 11.16 1.69
N ALA A 158 17.34 10.86 1.55
CA ALA A 158 17.95 10.46 0.28
C ALA A 158 17.37 9.18 -0.28
N GLU A 159 17.13 8.15 0.57
CA GLU A 159 16.51 6.90 0.15
C GLU A 159 15.05 7.10 -0.26
N ILE A 160 14.31 7.97 0.44
CA ILE A 160 12.93 8.32 0.07
C ILE A 160 12.90 9.01 -1.29
N LYS A 161 13.74 10.04 -1.51
CA LYS A 161 13.84 10.73 -2.80
C LYS A 161 14.22 9.77 -3.93
N TYR A 162 15.21 8.91 -3.69
CA TYR A 162 15.62 7.90 -4.65
C TYR A 162 14.48 6.93 -4.99
N ALA A 163 13.74 6.47 -3.98
CA ALA A 163 12.60 5.57 -4.18
C ALA A 163 11.52 6.24 -5.05
N ILE A 164 11.15 7.48 -4.74
CA ILE A 164 10.15 8.22 -5.51
C ILE A 164 10.61 8.40 -6.97
N TYR A 165 11.87 8.78 -7.17
CA TYR A 165 12.40 9.07 -8.50
C TYR A 165 12.46 7.85 -9.42
N ASN A 166 12.83 6.69 -8.85
CA ASN A 166 13.07 5.48 -9.64
C ASN A 166 11.88 4.51 -9.67
N TYR A 167 11.02 4.52 -8.66
CA TYR A 167 9.97 3.51 -8.51
C TYR A 167 8.57 4.11 -8.35
N GLY A 168 8.44 5.35 -7.95
CA GLY A 168 7.15 6.01 -7.73
C GLY A 168 6.89 6.37 -6.27
N PRO A 169 5.65 6.76 -5.93
CA PRO A 169 5.31 7.24 -4.60
C PRO A 169 5.68 6.28 -3.47
N VAL A 170 6.01 6.84 -2.32
CA VAL A 170 6.43 6.12 -1.12
C VAL A 170 5.30 6.10 -0.09
N LEU A 171 5.03 4.93 0.49
CA LEU A 171 4.15 4.80 1.65
C LEU A 171 4.92 5.19 2.90
N ALA A 172 4.48 6.23 3.60
CA ALA A 172 5.19 6.71 4.78
C ALA A 172 4.25 6.97 5.96
N ALA A 173 4.78 6.89 7.17
CA ALA A 173 4.10 7.18 8.41
C ALA A 173 4.82 8.27 9.19
N LEU A 174 4.06 9.06 9.93
CA LEU A 174 4.56 10.05 10.87
C LEU A 174 3.68 10.08 12.12
N ASN A 175 4.25 10.53 13.21
CA ASN A 175 3.46 10.85 14.40
C ASN A 175 2.69 12.15 14.15
N TRP A 176 1.38 12.09 14.32
CA TRP A 176 0.51 13.25 14.11
C TRP A 176 0.18 13.95 15.43
N SER A 177 -0.04 15.26 15.38
CA SER A 177 -0.53 16.04 16.51
C SER A 177 -1.76 16.86 16.11
N TYR A 178 -2.68 17.07 17.05
CA TYR A 178 -3.81 17.98 16.84
C TYR A 178 -3.40 19.45 16.72
N SER A 179 -2.17 19.80 17.11
CA SER A 179 -1.62 21.16 16.94
C SER A 179 -1.07 21.40 15.53
N PHE A 180 -1.06 20.38 14.65
CA PHE A 180 -0.58 20.53 13.28
C PHE A 180 -1.62 21.21 12.42
N TYR A 181 -1.18 22.18 11.63
CA TYR A 181 -1.97 22.85 10.61
C TYR A 181 -1.14 23.02 9.33
N VAL A 182 -1.80 23.24 8.22
CA VAL A 182 -1.17 23.55 6.93
C VAL A 182 -1.34 25.03 6.68
N ASP A 183 -0.22 25.72 6.45
CA ASP A 183 -0.22 27.16 6.17
C ASP A 183 -0.66 27.47 4.73
N ASP A 184 -0.71 28.76 4.38
CA ASP A 184 -1.14 29.22 3.06
C ASP A 184 -0.18 28.79 1.93
N GLU A 185 1.08 28.49 2.25
CA GLU A 185 2.08 27.94 1.34
C GLU A 185 1.99 26.40 1.21
N GLY A 186 1.07 25.77 1.93
CA GLY A 186 0.88 24.32 1.94
C GLY A 186 1.86 23.56 2.85
N ILE A 187 2.59 24.25 3.72
CA ILE A 187 3.58 23.63 4.60
C ILE A 187 2.94 23.24 5.94
N LEU A 188 3.21 22.02 6.39
CA LEU A 188 2.76 21.56 7.71
C LEU A 188 3.53 22.27 8.82
N ARG A 189 2.79 22.89 9.72
CA ARG A 189 3.30 23.70 10.84
C ARG A 189 2.73 23.24 12.18
N THR A 190 3.37 23.72 13.24
CA THR A 190 2.85 23.71 14.59
C THR A 190 3.43 24.90 15.34
N ASP A 191 2.63 25.50 16.19
CA ASP A 191 3.07 26.57 17.11
C ASP A 191 3.55 25.99 18.44
N ASP A 192 3.39 24.69 18.65
CA ASP A 192 3.85 24.01 19.85
C ASP A 192 5.35 23.66 19.74
N GLU A 193 6.17 24.11 20.69
CA GLU A 193 7.57 23.71 20.80
C GLU A 193 7.75 22.21 21.04
N LYS A 194 6.76 21.57 21.70
CA LYS A 194 6.72 20.14 22.00
C LYS A 194 5.33 19.58 21.75
N PRO A 195 4.97 19.36 20.47
CA PRO A 195 3.64 18.88 20.14
C PRO A 195 3.35 17.52 20.78
N GLU A 196 2.20 17.39 21.40
CA GLU A 196 1.72 16.11 21.89
C GLU A 196 1.18 15.28 20.72
N TYR A 197 1.75 14.11 20.53
CA TYR A 197 1.34 13.21 19.45
C TYR A 197 0.11 12.42 19.87
N CYS A 198 -0.89 12.39 18.97
CA CYS A 198 -2.17 11.73 19.19
C CYS A 198 -2.27 10.37 18.47
N GLY A 199 -1.29 10.02 17.63
CA GLY A 199 -1.21 8.72 16.97
C GLY A 199 -0.35 8.72 15.72
N GLY A 200 -0.15 7.54 15.15
CA GLY A 200 0.52 7.37 13.86
C GLY A 200 -0.45 7.61 12.71
N HIS A 201 0.01 8.32 11.67
CA HIS A 201 -0.74 8.59 10.46
C HIS A 201 0.06 8.23 9.23
N ALA A 202 -0.56 7.55 8.28
CA ALA A 202 0.07 7.15 7.02
C ALA A 202 -0.39 8.04 5.86
N ILE A 203 0.53 8.32 4.98
CA ILE A 203 0.38 9.20 3.82
C ILE A 203 1.13 8.64 2.61
N MET A 204 0.80 9.15 1.43
CA MET A 204 1.54 8.91 0.20
C MET A 204 2.50 10.09 -0.05
N VAL A 205 3.81 9.81 -0.14
CA VAL A 205 4.82 10.81 -0.50
C VAL A 205 5.04 10.77 -2.01
N ILE A 206 4.71 11.88 -2.69
CA ILE A 206 4.68 11.95 -4.15
C ILE A 206 5.84 12.76 -4.76
N GLY A 207 6.66 13.39 -3.92
CA GLY A 207 7.75 14.22 -4.42
C GLY A 207 8.45 14.99 -3.31
N TRP A 208 9.23 15.96 -3.73
CA TRP A 208 9.90 16.89 -2.84
C TRP A 208 10.11 18.25 -3.49
N THR A 209 10.21 19.27 -2.66
CA THR A 209 10.55 20.63 -3.00
C THR A 209 11.77 21.08 -2.18
N LYS A 210 12.20 22.31 -2.34
CA LYS A 210 13.22 22.91 -1.48
C LYS A 210 12.81 22.97 0.00
N ASP A 211 11.49 23.01 0.30
CA ASP A 211 10.95 23.19 1.64
C ASP A 211 10.66 21.86 2.37
N GLY A 212 10.48 20.77 1.64
CA GLY A 212 10.16 19.47 2.25
C GLY A 212 9.63 18.43 1.26
N PHE A 213 9.09 17.35 1.80
CA PHE A 213 8.43 16.31 1.03
C PHE A 213 6.99 16.69 0.69
N LEU A 214 6.62 16.59 -0.57
CA LEU A 214 5.23 16.75 -1.00
C LEU A 214 4.46 15.46 -0.73
N CYS A 215 3.41 15.57 0.07
CA CYS A 215 2.61 14.46 0.56
C CYS A 215 1.15 14.61 0.15
N GLN A 216 0.50 13.52 -0.22
CA GLN A 216 -0.95 13.43 -0.40
C GLN A 216 -1.56 12.74 0.81
N ASN A 217 -2.58 13.38 1.40
CA ASN A 217 -3.32 12.90 2.54
C ASN A 217 -4.60 12.17 2.10
N SER A 218 -5.32 11.58 3.04
CA SER A 218 -6.58 10.86 2.86
C SER A 218 -7.75 11.50 3.63
N TRP A 219 -7.83 12.83 3.65
CA TRP A 219 -8.90 13.58 4.33
C TRP A 219 -9.75 14.43 3.39
N GLY A 220 -9.72 14.08 2.10
CA GLY A 220 -10.44 14.80 1.05
C GLY A 220 -9.72 16.03 0.55
N GLU A 221 -10.20 16.58 -0.56
CA GLU A 221 -9.60 17.73 -1.24
C GLU A 221 -9.79 19.05 -0.48
N ASP A 222 -10.80 19.13 0.40
CA ASP A 222 -11.07 20.33 1.21
C ASP A 222 -10.03 20.54 2.32
N TRP A 223 -9.17 19.55 2.58
CA TRP A 223 -8.13 19.63 3.60
C TRP A 223 -6.78 20.06 2.99
N GLY A 224 -6.04 20.92 3.70
CA GLY A 224 -4.72 21.38 3.27
C GLY A 224 -4.73 22.06 1.91
N LEU A 225 -3.71 21.83 1.09
CA LEU A 225 -3.62 22.35 -0.27
C LEU A 225 -4.20 21.31 -1.26
N ASN A 226 -5.52 21.30 -1.44
CA ASN A 226 -6.24 20.31 -2.25
C ASN A 226 -5.89 18.87 -1.86
N GLY A 227 -5.99 18.56 -0.56
CA GLY A 227 -5.69 17.25 0.00
C GLY A 227 -4.21 16.92 0.14
N LYS A 228 -3.32 17.86 -0.12
CA LYS A 228 -1.86 17.72 -0.09
C LYS A 228 -1.23 18.66 0.92
N PHE A 229 0.02 18.40 1.28
CA PHE A 229 0.83 19.26 2.13
C PHE A 229 2.32 18.99 1.91
N ILE A 230 3.15 19.93 2.33
CA ILE A 230 4.60 19.78 2.37
C ILE A 230 5.00 19.45 3.80
N LEU A 231 5.62 18.28 4.01
CA LEU A 231 6.25 17.91 5.27
C LEU A 231 7.66 18.52 5.30
N PRO A 232 7.92 19.54 6.14
CA PRO A 232 9.22 20.20 6.14
C PRO A 232 10.32 19.24 6.61
N TYR A 233 11.55 19.41 6.10
CA TYR A 233 12.69 18.55 6.46
C TYR A 233 13.09 18.60 7.95
N THR A 234 12.53 19.52 8.72
CA THR A 234 12.65 19.57 10.18
C THR A 234 11.78 18.53 10.89
N MET A 235 10.80 17.96 10.20
CA MET A 235 9.96 16.85 10.68
C MET A 235 10.44 15.55 10.04
N SER A 236 10.14 14.41 10.68
CA SER A 236 10.61 13.10 10.23
C SER A 236 9.47 12.11 10.09
N PHE A 237 9.56 11.23 9.10
CA PHE A 237 8.76 10.03 9.06
C PHE A 237 9.22 9.06 10.17
N THR A 238 8.28 8.36 10.78
CA THR A 238 8.57 7.24 11.70
C THR A 238 8.94 5.99 10.91
N GLU A 239 8.31 5.83 9.74
CA GLU A 239 8.55 4.75 8.79
C GLU A 239 8.34 5.24 7.36
N ALA A 240 9.06 4.61 6.41
CA ALA A 240 8.82 4.79 4.98
C ALA A 240 9.13 3.50 4.22
N ARG A 241 8.26 3.17 3.25
CA ARG A 241 8.37 2.01 2.38
C ARG A 241 8.37 2.45 0.92
N GLY A 242 9.48 2.22 0.22
CA GLY A 242 9.52 2.30 -1.23
C GLY A 242 8.78 1.12 -1.82
N ILE A 243 7.99 1.39 -2.86
CA ILE A 243 7.16 0.41 -3.55
C ILE A 243 7.69 0.30 -4.98
N GLU A 244 8.01 -0.90 -5.40
CA GLU A 244 8.32 -1.20 -6.80
C GLU A 244 7.15 -1.97 -7.39
N ASP A 245 6.58 -1.39 -8.44
CA ASP A 245 5.46 -2.00 -9.14
C ASP A 245 5.88 -3.25 -9.89
N TYR A 246 4.93 -4.14 -10.08
CA TYR A 246 5.04 -5.23 -11.02
C TYR A 246 4.94 -4.66 -12.43
N ASP A 247 6.04 -4.61 -13.18
CA ASP A 247 6.00 -4.18 -14.57
C ASP A 247 5.23 -5.22 -15.41
N ASN A 248 3.90 -5.07 -15.44
CA ASN A 248 3.01 -5.91 -16.24
C ASN A 248 3.29 -5.82 -17.76
N ARG A 249 4.26 -4.99 -18.15
CA ARG A 249 4.75 -4.88 -19.54
C ARG A 249 5.92 -5.81 -19.83
N LEU A 250 6.43 -6.52 -18.82
CA LEU A 250 7.35 -7.63 -19.04
C LEU A 250 6.51 -8.84 -19.44
N ASP A 251 6.88 -9.42 -20.58
CA ASP A 251 6.20 -10.50 -21.28
C ASP A 251 5.69 -11.60 -20.34
N GLU A 252 4.54 -12.20 -20.69
CA GLU A 252 3.87 -13.28 -19.96
C GLU A 252 4.76 -14.48 -19.60
N GLU A 253 5.99 -14.54 -20.09
CA GLU A 253 6.98 -15.60 -19.83
C GLU A 253 7.71 -15.45 -18.49
N ASP A 254 7.78 -14.25 -17.89
CA ASP A 254 8.59 -13.96 -16.69
C ASP A 254 7.78 -13.78 -15.39
N ASP A 255 6.50 -14.18 -15.36
CA ASP A 255 5.70 -14.11 -14.12
C ASP A 255 6.17 -15.16 -13.09
N PRO A 256 6.88 -14.77 -12.01
CA PRO A 256 7.41 -15.72 -11.02
C PRO A 256 6.32 -16.46 -10.24
N ILE A 257 5.04 -16.12 -10.43
CA ILE A 257 3.91 -16.77 -9.75
C ILE A 257 3.20 -17.77 -10.67
N LYS A 258 3.36 -17.69 -12.00
CA LYS A 258 2.89 -18.76 -12.91
C LYS A 258 3.66 -20.07 -12.67
N GLU A 259 4.95 -19.99 -12.29
CA GLU A 259 5.73 -21.19 -11.97
C GLU A 259 5.21 -21.98 -10.77
N PRO A 260 4.91 -21.36 -9.60
CA PRO A 260 4.36 -22.13 -8.48
C PRO A 260 2.98 -22.73 -8.75
N LEU A 261 2.11 -22.03 -9.48
CA LEU A 261 0.76 -22.54 -9.80
C LEU A 261 0.84 -23.66 -10.83
N LEU A 262 1.65 -23.50 -11.86
CA LEU A 262 1.91 -24.55 -12.86
C LEU A 262 2.58 -25.78 -12.20
N VAL A 263 3.58 -25.56 -11.36
CA VAL A 263 4.26 -26.62 -10.60
C VAL A 263 3.31 -27.27 -9.60
N ALA A 264 2.46 -26.50 -8.90
CA ALA A 264 1.44 -27.04 -8.03
C ALA A 264 0.40 -27.86 -8.81
N THR A 265 -0.06 -27.36 -9.95
CA THR A 265 -0.98 -28.07 -10.85
C THR A 265 -0.35 -29.35 -11.40
N LEU A 266 0.90 -29.32 -11.84
CA LEU A 266 1.65 -30.48 -12.30
C LEU A 266 1.85 -31.51 -11.17
N LYS A 267 2.12 -31.08 -9.94
CA LYS A 267 2.21 -31.96 -8.76
C LYS A 267 0.88 -32.63 -8.46
N ILE A 268 -0.23 -31.90 -8.53
CA ILE A 268 -1.58 -32.46 -8.34
C ILE A 268 -1.91 -33.47 -9.44
N VAL A 269 -1.64 -33.13 -10.69
CA VAL A 269 -1.85 -34.04 -11.83
C VAL A 269 -0.99 -35.28 -11.68
N TYR A 270 0.30 -35.14 -11.30
CA TYR A 270 1.19 -36.26 -11.04
C TYR A 270 0.71 -37.15 -9.89
N MET A 271 0.21 -36.57 -8.79
CA MET A 271 -0.38 -37.34 -7.69
C MET A 271 -1.65 -38.10 -8.11
N ILE A 272 -2.50 -37.49 -8.93
CA ILE A 272 -3.71 -38.14 -9.46
C ILE A 272 -3.33 -39.30 -10.37
N ILE A 273 -2.39 -39.10 -11.29
CA ILE A 273 -1.89 -40.16 -12.18
C ILE A 273 -1.30 -41.31 -11.40
N ASN A 274 -0.48 -41.04 -10.37
CA ASN A 274 0.09 -42.08 -9.53
C ASN A 274 -0.98 -42.84 -8.72
N LYS A 275 -2.01 -42.18 -8.21
CA LYS A 275 -3.13 -42.85 -7.56
C LYS A 275 -3.88 -43.78 -8.53
N ILE A 276 -4.12 -43.32 -9.76
CA ILE A 276 -4.75 -44.14 -10.81
C ILE A 276 -3.88 -45.36 -11.17
N LEU A 277 -2.58 -45.15 -11.39
CA LEU A 277 -1.67 -46.23 -11.72
C LEU A 277 -1.54 -47.28 -10.59
N ASN A 278 -1.53 -46.82 -9.34
CA ASN A 278 -1.50 -47.73 -8.18
C ASN A 278 -2.81 -48.50 -8.00
N PHE A 279 -3.96 -47.85 -8.32
CA PHE A 279 -5.26 -48.52 -8.32
C PHE A 279 -5.32 -49.67 -9.35
N PHE A 280 -4.75 -49.44 -10.55
CA PHE A 280 -4.70 -50.49 -11.58
C PHE A 280 -3.66 -51.61 -11.29
N LYS A 281 -2.51 -51.27 -10.68
CA LYS A 281 -1.51 -52.24 -10.23
C LYS A 281 -2.04 -53.15 -9.11
N GLY A 282 -2.84 -52.63 -8.17
CA GLY A 282 -3.46 -53.41 -7.10
C GLY A 282 -4.52 -54.41 -7.56
N ARG A 283 -5.13 -54.21 -8.75
CA ARG A 283 -6.10 -55.16 -9.33
C ARG A 283 -5.50 -56.27 -10.17
N GLY A 284 -4.19 -56.17 -10.45
CA GLY A 284 -3.51 -57.21 -11.26
C GLY A 284 -2.91 -58.39 -10.46
N GLN A 285 -3.09 -58.45 -9.14
CA GLN A 285 -2.53 -59.53 -8.28
C GLN A 285 -3.56 -60.44 -7.63
N THR A 286 -4.81 -60.42 -8.13
CA THR A 286 -5.80 -61.43 -7.74
C THR A 286 -6.09 -62.33 -8.94
N LYS A 287 -5.22 -63.34 -9.12
CA LYS A 287 -5.48 -64.65 -9.75
C LYS A 287 -4.62 -65.67 -9.09
#